data_679a319290e0677e546e1ec94d166547
#
_entry.id   679a319290e0677e546e1ec94d166547
#
_cell.length_a   1.000
_cell.length_b   1.000
_cell.length_c   1.000
_cell.angle_alpha   90.00
_cell.angle_beta   90.00
_cell.angle_gamma   90.00
#
_symmetry.space_group_name_H-M   'P 1'
#
loop_
_entity.id
_entity.type
_entity.pdbx_description
1 polymer ?
#
loop_
_entity_poly.entity_id
_entity_poly.type
_entity_poly.pdbx_seq_one_letter_code
_entity_poly.pdbx_strand_id
1 'polypeptide(L)'
;MILELILFEWLICKLEIGDIKLKKYFAFMLIMLMQLGEIIVIFIRPTQSIWYTILALPSALIATGILFKETMWRKLAVFLFAYGYIDVIEYPIKIIVGSNNELVVYIITIIIICLIGKIINQFKKVSSMIARIDPIYFMASSMIEIINMGIIVMTDDIILPGQDRLKIVINVLTMISFVMLGIFGIVFMFLGAYKKQLEIDNKIKQNLSLIHISEPTRLQLI
;
A
#
# COMPACT_ATOMS: atom_id res chain seq x y z
N MET A 1 2.43 2.65 -12.74
CA MET A 1 1.33 2.35 -11.78
C MET A 1 1.22 0.88 -11.40
N ILE A 2 0.90 -0.09 -12.32
CA ILE A 2 0.66 -1.50 -11.93
C ILE A 2 1.88 -2.16 -11.30
N LEU A 3 3.08 -1.97 -11.85
CA LEU A 3 4.32 -2.54 -11.32
C LEU A 3 4.63 -1.99 -9.92
N GLU A 4 4.41 -0.70 -9.70
CA GLU A 4 4.60 -0.03 -8.40
C GLU A 4 3.66 -0.63 -7.35
N LEU A 5 2.36 -0.81 -7.69
CA LEU A 5 1.38 -1.42 -6.82
C LEU A 5 1.81 -2.82 -6.40
N ILE A 6 2.18 -3.67 -7.35
CA ILE A 6 2.60 -5.04 -7.07
C ILE A 6 3.89 -5.09 -6.24
N LEU A 7 4.86 -4.22 -6.55
CA LEU A 7 6.09 -4.13 -5.77
C LEU A 7 5.81 -3.65 -4.34
N PHE A 8 4.90 -2.68 -4.18
CA PHE A 8 4.50 -2.18 -2.87
C PHE A 8 3.81 -3.27 -2.04
N GLU A 9 2.83 -3.98 -2.63
CA GLU A 9 2.11 -5.08 -1.99
C GLU A 9 3.06 -6.21 -1.56
N TRP A 10 4.00 -6.58 -2.41
CA TRP A 10 4.95 -7.65 -2.15
C TRP A 10 6.03 -7.24 -1.14
N LEU A 11 6.71 -6.12 -1.37
CA LEU A 11 7.90 -5.72 -0.59
C LEU A 11 7.53 -5.09 0.75
N ILE A 12 6.47 -4.28 0.78
CA ILE A 12 6.08 -3.49 1.96
C ILE A 12 4.99 -4.21 2.73
N CYS A 13 3.88 -4.57 2.09
CA CYS A 13 2.74 -5.21 2.75
C CYS A 13 2.92 -6.72 2.96
N LYS A 14 4.00 -7.33 2.43
CA LYS A 14 4.37 -8.74 2.64
C LYS A 14 3.29 -9.73 2.19
N LEU A 15 2.62 -9.47 1.09
CA LEU A 15 1.78 -10.48 0.46
C LEU A 15 2.63 -11.63 -0.10
N GLU A 16 2.20 -12.86 0.16
CA GLU A 16 2.90 -14.05 -0.33
C GLU A 16 2.52 -14.33 -1.79
N ILE A 17 3.53 -14.53 -2.63
CA ILE A 17 3.31 -14.91 -4.04
C ILE A 17 2.88 -16.37 -4.09
N GLY A 18 1.81 -16.67 -4.84
CA GLY A 18 1.29 -18.03 -5.00
C GLY A 18 2.28 -19.00 -5.70
N ASP A 19 2.23 -20.29 -5.34
CA ASP A 19 3.19 -21.30 -5.78
C ASP A 19 2.96 -21.83 -7.21
N ILE A 20 1.80 -21.56 -7.80
CA ILE A 20 1.43 -22.11 -9.10
C ILE A 20 2.20 -21.39 -10.23
N LYS A 21 3.22 -22.04 -10.78
CA LYS A 21 4.09 -21.49 -11.85
C LYS A 21 3.31 -20.91 -13.02
N LEU A 22 2.26 -21.61 -13.51
CA LEU A 22 1.43 -21.15 -14.62
C LEU A 22 0.72 -19.82 -14.32
N LYS A 23 0.20 -19.64 -13.10
CA LYS A 23 -0.44 -18.39 -12.66
C LYS A 23 0.56 -17.25 -12.59
N LYS A 24 1.80 -17.50 -12.16
CA LYS A 24 2.88 -16.49 -12.12
C LYS A 24 3.21 -15.98 -13.53
N TYR A 25 3.35 -16.89 -14.51
CA TYR A 25 3.61 -16.50 -15.89
C TYR A 25 2.45 -15.73 -16.50
N PHE A 26 1.21 -16.17 -16.26
CA PHE A 26 0.02 -15.47 -16.74
C PHE A 26 -0.12 -14.08 -16.11
N ALA A 27 0.10 -13.95 -14.82
CA ALA A 27 0.07 -12.67 -14.12
C ALA A 27 1.18 -11.73 -14.62
N PHE A 28 2.40 -12.25 -14.80
CA PHE A 28 3.50 -11.47 -15.37
C PHE A 28 3.21 -11.02 -16.81
N MET A 29 2.66 -11.87 -17.64
CA MET A 29 2.26 -11.53 -19.01
C MET A 29 1.14 -10.48 -19.02
N LEU A 30 0.17 -10.59 -18.11
CA LEU A 30 -0.91 -9.62 -17.95
C LEU A 30 -0.35 -8.25 -17.53
N ILE A 31 0.56 -8.21 -16.56
CA ILE A 31 1.23 -7.00 -16.11
C ILE A 31 1.99 -6.34 -17.24
N MET A 32 2.76 -7.13 -18.01
CA MET A 32 3.52 -6.61 -19.16
C MET A 32 2.62 -6.05 -20.25
N LEU A 33 1.53 -6.76 -20.60
CA LEU A 33 0.55 -6.28 -21.58
C LEU A 33 -0.10 -4.98 -21.15
N MET A 34 -0.40 -4.84 -19.86
CA MET A 34 -1.01 -3.64 -19.32
C MET A 34 -0.04 -2.47 -19.24
N GLN A 35 1.21 -2.72 -18.86
CA GLN A 35 2.27 -1.70 -18.91
C GLN A 35 2.51 -1.21 -20.35
N LEU A 36 2.50 -2.11 -21.34
CA LEU A 36 2.57 -1.70 -22.75
C LEU A 36 1.35 -0.88 -23.16
N GLY A 37 0.14 -1.25 -22.72
CA GLY A 37 -1.06 -0.46 -22.92
C GLY A 37 -0.98 0.93 -22.30
N GLU A 38 -0.41 1.04 -21.11
CA GLU A 38 -0.12 2.30 -20.43
C GLU A 38 0.80 3.19 -21.26
N ILE A 39 1.92 2.66 -21.69
CA ILE A 39 2.90 3.38 -22.51
C ILE A 39 2.25 3.86 -23.81
N ILE A 40 1.48 3.01 -24.47
CA ILE A 40 0.79 3.35 -25.72
C ILE A 40 -0.23 4.48 -25.50
N VAL A 41 -1.02 4.45 -24.43
CA VAL A 41 -2.02 5.50 -24.12
C VAL A 41 -1.35 6.83 -23.83
N ILE A 42 -0.25 6.84 -23.06
CA ILE A 42 0.54 8.05 -22.78
C ILE A 42 1.08 8.67 -24.08
N PHE A 43 1.56 7.84 -25.02
CA PHE A 43 2.06 8.33 -26.30
C PHE A 43 0.99 8.87 -27.24
N ILE A 44 -0.22 8.28 -27.23
CA ILE A 44 -1.28 8.64 -28.19
C ILE A 44 -2.14 9.80 -27.69
N ARG A 45 -2.41 9.87 -26.36
CA ARG A 45 -3.32 10.88 -25.79
C ARG A 45 -2.91 11.29 -24.36
N PRO A 46 -1.93 12.17 -24.21
CA PRO A 46 -1.44 12.60 -22.87
C PRO A 46 -2.49 13.37 -22.04
N THR A 47 -3.60 13.81 -22.63
CA THR A 47 -4.62 14.64 -21.94
C THR A 47 -5.80 13.88 -21.38
N GLN A 48 -5.89 12.55 -21.54
CA GLN A 48 -7.02 11.75 -21.06
C GLN A 48 -6.65 10.81 -19.90
N SER A 49 -6.17 11.38 -18.78
CA SER A 49 -5.78 10.62 -17.58
C SER A 49 -6.89 9.78 -16.95
N ILE A 50 -8.17 10.21 -17.06
CA ILE A 50 -9.31 9.54 -16.41
C ILE A 50 -9.56 8.13 -16.99
N TRP A 51 -9.54 7.98 -18.31
CA TRP A 51 -9.75 6.67 -18.96
C TRP A 51 -8.66 5.66 -18.59
N TYR A 52 -7.46 6.16 -18.43
CA TYR A 52 -6.31 5.41 -17.99
C TYR A 52 -6.53 4.81 -16.60
N THR A 53 -6.92 5.63 -15.62
CA THR A 53 -7.20 5.19 -14.25
C THR A 53 -8.34 4.17 -14.21
N ILE A 54 -9.41 4.36 -15.00
CA ILE A 54 -10.56 3.45 -15.06
C ILE A 54 -10.16 2.06 -15.58
N LEU A 55 -9.21 1.95 -16.50
CA LEU A 55 -8.75 0.66 -17.03
C LEU A 55 -7.64 0.04 -16.17
N ALA A 56 -6.73 0.84 -15.65
CA ALA A 56 -5.58 0.38 -14.91
C ALA A 56 -5.94 -0.18 -13.52
N LEU A 57 -6.89 0.42 -12.81
CA LEU A 57 -7.30 -0.02 -11.48
C LEU A 57 -7.90 -1.44 -11.46
N PRO A 58 -8.92 -1.78 -12.28
CA PRO A 58 -9.45 -3.14 -12.31
C PRO A 58 -8.40 -4.17 -12.73
N SER A 59 -7.53 -3.80 -13.66
CA SER A 59 -6.49 -4.68 -14.14
C SER A 59 -5.41 -4.96 -13.10
N ALA A 60 -5.01 -3.95 -12.33
CA ALA A 60 -4.09 -4.11 -11.20
C ALA A 60 -4.73 -4.97 -10.10
N LEU A 61 -6.02 -4.79 -9.80
CA LEU A 61 -6.75 -5.61 -8.83
C LEU A 61 -6.83 -7.07 -9.27
N ILE A 62 -7.07 -7.34 -10.56
CA ILE A 62 -7.06 -8.70 -11.12
C ILE A 62 -5.67 -9.31 -11.00
N ALA A 63 -4.62 -8.55 -11.32
CA ALA A 63 -3.24 -9.00 -11.18
C ALA A 63 -2.89 -9.36 -9.73
N THR A 64 -3.25 -8.50 -8.76
CA THR A 64 -3.13 -8.76 -7.32
C THR A 64 -3.90 -10.02 -6.92
N GLY A 65 -5.14 -10.18 -7.40
CA GLY A 65 -5.98 -11.35 -7.14
C GLY A 65 -5.35 -12.66 -7.60
N ILE A 66 -4.65 -12.67 -8.74
CA ILE A 66 -4.03 -13.85 -9.34
C ILE A 66 -2.66 -14.16 -8.73
N LEU A 67 -1.84 -13.12 -8.49
CA LEU A 67 -0.44 -13.25 -8.08
C LEU A 67 -0.28 -13.72 -6.65
N PHE A 68 -1.11 -13.22 -5.74
CA PHE A 68 -0.95 -13.46 -4.31
C PHE A 68 -1.86 -14.56 -3.78
N LYS A 69 -1.37 -15.30 -2.76
CA LYS A 69 -2.04 -16.48 -2.18
C LYS A 69 -3.07 -16.13 -1.10
N GLU A 70 -3.03 -14.93 -0.58
CA GLU A 70 -3.83 -14.44 0.53
C GLU A 70 -5.35 -14.49 0.28
N THR A 71 -6.14 -14.32 1.35
CA THR A 71 -7.60 -14.21 1.24
C THR A 71 -8.00 -13.00 0.39
N MET A 72 -9.11 -13.08 -0.34
CA MET A 72 -9.57 -11.98 -1.21
C MET A 72 -9.75 -10.67 -0.43
N TRP A 73 -10.25 -10.76 0.80
CA TRP A 73 -10.43 -9.60 1.68
C TRP A 73 -9.10 -8.90 2.01
N ARG A 74 -8.05 -9.68 2.33
CA ARG A 74 -6.72 -9.13 2.58
C ARG A 74 -6.10 -8.52 1.33
N LYS A 75 -6.24 -9.16 0.17
CA LYS A 75 -5.77 -8.64 -1.11
C LYS A 75 -6.41 -7.29 -1.43
N LEU A 76 -7.74 -7.19 -1.29
CA LEU A 76 -8.46 -5.94 -1.53
C LEU A 76 -8.02 -4.83 -0.58
N ALA A 77 -7.91 -5.14 0.72
CA ALA A 77 -7.49 -4.18 1.73
C ALA A 77 -6.07 -3.66 1.48
N VAL A 78 -5.13 -4.56 1.16
CA VAL A 78 -3.74 -4.20 0.84
C VAL A 78 -3.65 -3.44 -0.48
N PHE A 79 -4.44 -3.83 -1.50
CA PHE A 79 -4.51 -3.12 -2.77
C PHE A 79 -4.95 -1.66 -2.59
N LEU A 80 -6.03 -1.42 -1.86
CA LEU A 80 -6.50 -0.06 -1.57
C LEU A 80 -5.45 0.75 -0.79
N PHE A 81 -4.80 0.12 0.17
CA PHE A 81 -3.71 0.73 0.93
C PHE A 81 -2.51 1.08 0.03
N ALA A 82 -2.05 0.14 -0.79
CA ALA A 82 -0.94 0.36 -1.71
C ALA A 82 -1.25 1.49 -2.69
N TYR A 83 -2.47 1.52 -3.23
CA TYR A 83 -2.92 2.56 -4.15
C TYR A 83 -2.82 3.96 -3.52
N GLY A 84 -3.39 4.16 -2.33
CA GLY A 84 -3.33 5.46 -1.65
C GLY A 84 -1.90 5.87 -1.27
N TYR A 85 -1.09 4.91 -0.80
CA TYR A 85 0.27 5.23 -0.34
C TYR A 85 1.30 5.44 -1.46
N ILE A 86 1.09 4.90 -2.65
CA ILE A 86 1.91 5.24 -3.82
C ILE A 86 1.76 6.72 -4.14
N ASP A 87 0.56 7.25 -4.10
CA ASP A 87 0.33 8.67 -4.34
C ASP A 87 0.99 9.56 -3.28
N VAL A 88 1.04 9.12 -2.01
CA VAL A 88 1.81 9.81 -0.95
C VAL A 88 3.30 9.93 -1.32
N ILE A 89 3.86 8.92 -2.00
CA ILE A 89 5.25 8.94 -2.46
C ILE A 89 5.39 9.77 -3.74
N GLU A 90 4.50 9.57 -4.70
CA GLU A 90 4.59 10.22 -6.02
C GLU A 90 4.34 11.72 -5.97
N TYR A 91 3.39 12.19 -5.17
CA TYR A 91 2.98 13.58 -5.17
C TYR A 91 4.12 14.55 -4.83
N PRO A 92 4.93 14.33 -3.77
CA PRO A 92 6.11 15.15 -3.51
C PRO A 92 7.14 15.12 -4.64
N ILE A 93 7.34 13.96 -5.27
CA ILE A 93 8.27 13.80 -6.38
C ILE A 93 7.78 14.60 -7.59
N LYS A 94 6.48 14.54 -7.91
CA LYS A 94 5.86 15.33 -9.00
C LYS A 94 6.04 16.83 -8.82
N ILE A 95 5.97 17.32 -7.58
CA ILE A 95 6.19 18.74 -7.28
C ILE A 95 7.66 19.12 -7.52
N ILE A 96 8.61 18.28 -7.11
CA ILE A 96 10.05 18.55 -7.20
C ILE A 96 10.57 18.43 -8.65
N VAL A 97 10.17 17.37 -9.34
CA VAL A 97 10.67 17.02 -10.68
C VAL A 97 9.91 17.78 -11.78
N GLY A 98 8.70 18.22 -11.49
CA GLY A 98 7.76 18.79 -12.44
C GLY A 98 6.87 17.74 -13.10
N SER A 99 5.60 18.08 -13.28
CA SER A 99 4.56 17.20 -13.82
C SER A 99 4.81 16.68 -15.24
N ASN A 100 5.71 17.33 -15.99
CA ASN A 100 5.99 16.95 -17.37
C ASN A 100 6.95 15.74 -17.51
N ASN A 101 7.55 15.28 -16.42
CA ASN A 101 8.55 14.20 -16.41
C ASN A 101 8.01 12.92 -15.75
N GLU A 102 6.84 12.45 -16.16
CA GLU A 102 6.16 11.28 -15.57
C GLU A 102 7.05 10.04 -15.48
N LEU A 103 7.87 9.77 -16.49
CA LEU A 103 8.78 8.63 -16.49
C LEU A 103 9.85 8.72 -15.40
N VAL A 104 10.37 9.92 -15.13
CA VAL A 104 11.35 10.14 -14.05
C VAL A 104 10.69 9.96 -12.69
N VAL A 105 9.48 10.48 -12.50
CA VAL A 105 8.68 10.27 -11.28
C VAL A 105 8.49 8.77 -11.03
N TYR A 106 8.05 8.04 -12.05
CA TYR A 106 7.84 6.60 -11.98
C TYR A 106 9.10 5.82 -11.56
N ILE A 107 10.26 6.11 -12.17
CA ILE A 107 11.52 5.46 -11.83
C ILE A 107 11.92 5.75 -10.37
N ILE A 108 11.81 7.01 -9.94
CA ILE A 108 12.15 7.41 -8.56
C ILE A 108 11.23 6.72 -7.56
N THR A 109 9.93 6.63 -7.83
CA THR A 109 8.96 5.95 -6.98
C THR A 109 9.31 4.47 -6.81
N ILE A 110 9.64 3.76 -7.89
CA ILE A 110 10.08 2.36 -7.82
C ILE A 110 11.33 2.22 -6.95
N ILE A 111 12.32 3.09 -7.13
CA ILE A 111 13.55 3.07 -6.33
C ILE A 111 13.22 3.25 -4.84
N ILE A 112 12.37 4.21 -4.50
CA ILE A 112 11.95 4.46 -3.11
C ILE A 112 11.24 3.24 -2.53
N ILE A 113 10.27 2.63 -3.25
CA ILE A 113 9.57 1.41 -2.84
C ILE A 113 10.56 0.27 -2.56
N CYS A 114 11.52 0.06 -3.45
CA CYS A 114 12.56 -0.95 -3.28
C CYS A 114 13.45 -0.69 -2.05
N LEU A 115 13.83 0.57 -1.81
CA LEU A 115 14.62 0.96 -0.64
C LEU A 115 13.85 0.74 0.66
N ILE A 116 12.59 1.18 0.74
CA ILE A 116 11.72 0.95 1.91
C ILE A 116 11.54 -0.55 2.15
N GLY A 117 11.25 -1.32 1.09
CA GLY A 117 11.10 -2.77 1.17
C GLY A 117 12.37 -3.47 1.66
N LYS A 118 13.55 -3.01 1.24
CA LYS A 118 14.84 -3.51 1.73
C LYS A 118 15.04 -3.22 3.22
N ILE A 119 14.72 -1.99 3.66
CA ILE A 119 14.79 -1.59 5.07
C ILE A 119 13.86 -2.47 5.91
N ILE A 120 12.60 -2.62 5.52
CA ILE A 120 11.62 -3.46 6.23
C ILE A 120 12.12 -4.92 6.33
N ASN A 121 12.75 -5.45 5.27
CA ASN A 121 13.30 -6.81 5.27
C ASN A 121 14.48 -7.00 6.22
N GLN A 122 15.27 -5.96 6.47
CA GLN A 122 16.37 -6.03 7.45
C GLN A 122 15.82 -6.22 8.88
N PHE A 123 14.65 -5.68 9.18
CA PHE A 123 13.98 -5.81 10.47
C PHE A 123 12.98 -6.97 10.47
N LYS A 124 13.46 -8.21 10.67
CA LYS A 124 12.60 -9.42 10.66
C LYS A 124 11.35 -9.31 11.56
N LYS A 125 11.47 -8.69 12.73
CA LYS A 125 10.36 -8.47 13.65
C LYS A 125 9.29 -7.57 13.02
N VAL A 126 9.67 -6.46 12.41
CA VAL A 126 8.76 -5.53 11.72
C VAL A 126 8.09 -6.23 10.54
N SER A 127 8.87 -6.92 9.71
CA SER A 127 8.37 -7.69 8.57
C SER A 127 7.31 -8.72 8.99
N SER A 128 7.56 -9.47 10.06
CA SER A 128 6.59 -10.46 10.58
C SER A 128 5.35 -9.82 11.20
N MET A 129 5.48 -8.64 11.79
CA MET A 129 4.33 -7.87 12.30
C MET A 129 3.45 -7.40 11.15
N ILE A 130 4.03 -6.82 10.09
CA ILE A 130 3.26 -6.35 8.92
C ILE A 130 2.50 -7.51 8.26
N ALA A 131 3.12 -8.69 8.13
CA ALA A 131 2.47 -9.87 7.56
C ALA A 131 1.21 -10.32 8.35
N ARG A 132 1.12 -9.98 9.63
CA ARG A 132 0.03 -10.38 10.54
C ARG A 132 -1.01 -9.27 10.79
N ILE A 133 -0.84 -8.09 10.19
CA ILE A 133 -1.81 -6.99 10.35
C ILE A 133 -3.17 -7.42 9.83
N ASP A 134 -4.21 -7.13 10.60
CA ASP A 134 -5.58 -7.39 10.19
C ASP A 134 -5.96 -6.49 9.00
N PRO A 135 -6.62 -7.02 7.97
CA PRO A 135 -7.05 -6.25 6.78
C PRO A 135 -7.79 -4.95 7.10
N ILE A 136 -8.53 -4.91 8.20
CA ILE A 136 -9.29 -3.71 8.60
C ILE A 136 -8.41 -2.48 8.84
N TYR A 137 -7.16 -2.68 9.33
CA TYR A 137 -6.24 -1.57 9.54
C TYR A 137 -5.66 -1.03 8.22
N PHE A 138 -5.44 -1.91 7.24
CA PHE A 138 -5.08 -1.47 5.89
C PHE A 138 -6.19 -0.64 5.26
N MET A 139 -7.45 -1.11 5.36
CA MET A 139 -8.61 -0.38 4.83
C MET A 139 -8.81 0.96 5.53
N ALA A 140 -8.75 1.00 6.86
CA ALA A 140 -8.92 2.25 7.59
C ALA A 140 -7.82 3.27 7.25
N SER A 141 -6.58 2.82 7.08
CA SER A 141 -5.48 3.68 6.64
C SER A 141 -5.66 4.17 5.21
N SER A 142 -6.12 3.33 4.28
CA SER A 142 -6.38 3.74 2.89
C SER A 142 -7.50 4.75 2.77
N MET A 143 -8.53 4.69 3.60
CA MET A 143 -9.63 5.67 3.61
C MET A 143 -9.13 7.09 3.92
N ILE A 144 -8.15 7.23 4.80
CA ILE A 144 -7.53 8.51 5.13
C ILE A 144 -6.87 9.11 3.88
N GLU A 145 -6.14 8.29 3.11
CA GLU A 145 -5.44 8.74 1.90
C GLU A 145 -6.41 9.04 0.74
N ILE A 146 -7.48 8.25 0.58
CA ILE A 146 -8.51 8.49 -0.43
C ILE A 146 -9.22 9.83 -0.17
N ILE A 147 -9.54 10.15 1.09
CA ILE A 147 -10.15 11.43 1.45
C ILE A 147 -9.18 12.58 1.14
N ASN A 148 -7.90 12.41 1.47
CA ASN A 148 -6.87 13.41 1.19
C ASN A 148 -6.72 13.68 -0.32
N MET A 149 -6.74 12.64 -1.15
CA MET A 149 -6.78 12.75 -2.61
C MET A 149 -8.01 13.53 -3.10
N GLY A 150 -9.19 13.26 -2.54
CA GLY A 150 -10.40 14.00 -2.87
C GLY A 150 -10.26 15.50 -2.58
N ILE A 151 -9.60 15.87 -1.49
CA ILE A 151 -9.33 17.27 -1.13
C ILE A 151 -8.42 17.93 -2.17
N ILE A 152 -7.39 17.23 -2.66
CA ILE A 152 -6.47 17.76 -3.68
C ILE A 152 -7.18 18.05 -4.99
N VAL A 153 -7.94 17.07 -5.48
CA VAL A 153 -8.70 17.24 -6.73
C VAL A 153 -9.64 18.45 -6.63
N MET A 154 -10.33 18.60 -5.49
CA MET A 154 -11.21 19.76 -5.27
C MET A 154 -10.44 21.08 -5.20
N THR A 155 -9.24 21.11 -4.61
CA THR A 155 -8.45 22.35 -4.51
C THR A 155 -7.85 22.77 -5.85
N ASP A 156 -7.45 21.83 -6.70
CA ASP A 156 -6.94 22.12 -8.05
C ASP A 156 -8.01 22.77 -8.96
N ASP A 157 -9.29 22.39 -8.80
CA ASP A 157 -10.41 22.95 -9.55
C ASP A 157 -10.78 24.37 -9.10
N ILE A 158 -10.48 24.78 -7.86
CA ILE A 158 -10.85 26.07 -7.28
C ILE A 158 -9.83 27.17 -7.65
N ILE A 159 -8.61 26.81 -8.03
CA ILE A 159 -7.55 27.79 -8.31
C ILE A 159 -7.74 28.44 -9.68
N LEU A 160 -8.06 29.73 -9.66
CA LEU A 160 -8.23 30.54 -10.86
C LEU A 160 -6.91 30.77 -11.61
N PRO A 161 -6.93 30.82 -12.97
CA PRO A 161 -5.76 31.16 -13.76
C PRO A 161 -5.18 32.52 -13.37
N GLY A 162 -3.86 32.61 -13.18
CA GLY A 162 -3.17 33.84 -12.80
C GLY A 162 -2.82 33.99 -11.31
N GLN A 163 -3.18 33.01 -10.46
CA GLN A 163 -2.85 33.00 -9.03
C GLN A 163 -1.66 32.06 -8.70
N ASP A 164 -0.56 32.17 -9.41
CA ASP A 164 0.58 31.26 -9.29
C ASP A 164 1.16 31.16 -7.87
N ARG A 165 1.19 32.27 -7.12
CA ARG A 165 1.67 32.29 -5.72
C ARG A 165 0.75 31.48 -4.80
N LEU A 166 -0.57 31.60 -4.97
CA LEU A 166 -1.55 30.86 -4.20
C LEU A 166 -1.44 29.36 -4.51
N LYS A 167 -1.25 29.01 -5.77
CA LYS A 167 -1.04 27.63 -6.21
C LYS A 167 0.19 27.01 -5.55
N ILE A 168 1.30 27.71 -5.49
CA ILE A 168 2.52 27.19 -4.81
C ILE A 168 2.24 26.96 -3.32
N VAL A 169 1.59 27.89 -2.62
CA VAL A 169 1.29 27.75 -1.19
C VAL A 169 0.36 26.54 -0.95
N ILE A 170 -0.67 26.39 -1.77
CA ILE A 170 -1.62 25.27 -1.66
C ILE A 170 -0.89 23.95 -1.92
N ASN A 171 -0.07 23.84 -2.95
CA ASN A 171 0.69 22.64 -3.27
C ASN A 171 1.64 22.23 -2.13
N VAL A 172 2.30 23.21 -1.48
CA VAL A 172 3.18 22.94 -0.33
C VAL A 172 2.37 22.46 0.87
N LEU A 173 1.24 23.10 1.19
CA LEU A 173 0.37 22.68 2.28
C LEU A 173 -0.21 21.29 2.05
N THR A 174 -0.59 21.00 0.82
CA THR A 174 -1.11 19.69 0.43
C THR A 174 -0.02 18.62 0.56
N MET A 175 1.21 18.91 0.14
CA MET A 175 2.35 18.01 0.31
C MET A 175 2.60 17.70 1.79
N ILE A 176 2.58 18.70 2.65
CA ILE A 176 2.74 18.52 4.10
C ILE A 176 1.60 17.66 4.66
N SER A 177 0.35 17.92 4.26
CA SER A 177 -0.82 17.14 4.65
C SER A 177 -0.67 15.65 4.25
N PHE A 178 -0.24 15.35 3.01
CA PHE A 178 0.00 13.99 2.55
C PHE A 178 1.03 13.25 3.40
N VAL A 179 2.16 13.88 3.64
CA VAL A 179 3.24 13.28 4.45
C VAL A 179 2.75 13.02 5.88
N MET A 180 2.06 13.98 6.49
CA MET A 180 1.58 13.85 7.87
C MET A 180 0.50 12.76 7.99
N LEU A 181 -0.46 12.71 7.08
CA LEU A 181 -1.49 11.67 7.06
C LEU A 181 -0.92 10.29 6.72
N GLY A 182 0.05 10.22 5.82
CA GLY A 182 0.79 8.99 5.53
C GLY A 182 1.51 8.44 6.77
N ILE A 183 2.20 9.29 7.52
CA ILE A 183 2.83 8.91 8.79
C ILE A 183 1.77 8.43 9.78
N PHE A 184 0.66 9.15 9.92
CA PHE A 184 -0.43 8.78 10.82
C PHE A 184 -1.02 7.41 10.46
N GLY A 185 -1.27 7.14 9.19
CA GLY A 185 -1.76 5.83 8.73
C GLY A 185 -0.78 4.69 9.02
N ILE A 186 0.53 4.91 8.84
CA ILE A 186 1.57 3.94 9.20
C ILE A 186 1.57 3.68 10.72
N VAL A 187 1.52 4.72 11.53
CA VAL A 187 1.44 4.59 13.00
C VAL A 187 0.19 3.82 13.40
N PHE A 188 -0.95 4.11 12.78
CA PHE A 188 -2.21 3.41 13.03
C PHE A 188 -2.11 1.91 12.71
N MET A 189 -1.47 1.53 11.59
CA MET A 189 -1.20 0.13 11.26
C MET A 189 -0.32 -0.54 12.31
N PHE A 190 0.75 0.11 12.76
CA PHE A 190 1.63 -0.45 13.79
C PHE A 190 0.90 -0.64 15.12
N LEU A 191 0.01 0.28 15.51
CA LEU A 191 -0.83 0.13 16.70
C LEU A 191 -1.73 -1.09 16.58
N GLY A 192 -2.34 -1.33 15.40
CA GLY A 192 -3.14 -2.52 15.13
C GLY A 192 -2.34 -3.82 15.24
N ALA A 193 -1.13 -3.84 14.68
CA ALA A 193 -0.22 -4.98 14.77
C ALA A 193 0.21 -5.26 16.23
N TYR A 194 0.52 -4.21 16.98
CA TYR A 194 0.88 -4.30 18.39
C TYR A 194 -0.26 -4.83 19.25
N LYS A 195 -1.48 -4.32 19.05
CA LYS A 195 -2.68 -4.81 19.74
C LYS A 195 -2.87 -6.32 19.52
N LYS A 196 -2.77 -6.77 18.28
CA LYS A 196 -2.91 -8.19 17.94
C LYS A 196 -1.80 -9.05 18.58
N GLN A 197 -0.58 -8.55 18.66
CA GLN A 197 0.50 -9.24 19.35
C GLN A 197 0.19 -9.39 20.84
N LEU A 198 -0.30 -8.35 21.51
CA LEU A 198 -0.71 -8.40 22.91
C LEU A 198 -1.83 -9.42 23.15
N GLU A 199 -2.81 -9.52 22.26
CA GLU A 199 -3.88 -10.51 22.34
C GLU A 199 -3.34 -11.94 22.27
N ILE A 200 -2.39 -12.19 21.38
CA ILE A 200 -1.73 -13.50 21.25
C ILE A 200 -0.94 -13.83 22.52
N ASP A 201 -0.14 -12.89 23.01
CA ASP A 201 0.67 -13.09 24.22
C ASP A 201 -0.20 -13.35 25.47
N ASN A 202 -1.34 -12.66 25.57
CA ASN A 202 -2.30 -12.87 26.65
C ASN A 202 -2.96 -14.26 26.56
N LYS A 203 -3.33 -14.72 25.35
CA LYS A 203 -3.86 -16.08 25.16
C LYS A 203 -2.84 -17.15 25.53
N ILE A 204 -1.58 -16.96 25.16
CA ILE A 204 -0.49 -17.88 25.54
C ILE A 204 -0.35 -17.94 27.06
N LYS A 205 -0.33 -16.78 27.74
CA LYS A 205 -0.24 -16.72 29.22
C LYS A 205 -1.44 -17.42 29.89
N GLN A 206 -2.66 -17.21 29.40
CA GLN A 206 -3.86 -17.88 29.90
C GLN A 206 -3.75 -19.40 29.74
N ASN A 207 -3.34 -19.89 28.57
CA ASN A 207 -3.18 -21.33 28.32
C ASN A 207 -2.10 -21.94 29.22
N LEU A 208 -0.97 -21.25 29.42
CA LEU A 208 0.08 -21.71 30.35
C LEU A 208 -0.41 -21.76 31.79
N SER A 209 -1.23 -20.79 32.24
CA SER A 209 -1.80 -20.81 33.61
C SER A 209 -2.76 -21.97 33.80
N LEU A 210 -3.56 -22.31 32.77
CA LEU A 210 -4.46 -23.47 32.81
C LEU A 210 -3.71 -24.80 32.89
N ILE A 211 -2.57 -24.92 32.17
CA ILE A 211 -1.71 -26.12 32.24
C ILE A 211 -1.11 -26.25 33.65
N HIS A 212 -0.61 -25.16 34.25
CA HIS A 212 -0.07 -25.20 35.61
C HIS A 212 -1.11 -25.52 36.69
N ILE A 213 -2.38 -25.19 36.46
CA ILE A 213 -3.47 -25.55 37.40
C ILE A 213 -3.85 -27.02 37.27
N SER A 214 -3.72 -27.62 36.09
CA SER A 214 -4.09 -29.01 35.83
C SER A 214 -3.02 -30.05 36.21
N GLU A 215 -1.73 -29.67 36.21
CA GLU A 215 -0.63 -30.57 36.57
C GLU A 215 -0.62 -31.04 38.04
N PRO A 216 -0.85 -30.20 39.08
CA PRO A 216 -0.82 -30.68 40.48
C PRO A 216 -1.95 -31.64 40.82
N THR A 217 -3.07 -31.59 40.09
CA THR A 217 -4.18 -32.54 40.30
C THR A 217 -3.86 -33.96 39.80
N ARG A 218 -2.96 -34.11 38.81
CA ARG A 218 -2.53 -35.43 38.33
C ARG A 218 -1.49 -36.09 39.26
N LEU A 219 -0.63 -35.29 39.89
CA LEU A 219 0.37 -35.81 40.86
C LEU A 219 -0.20 -36.22 42.21
N GLN A 220 -1.41 -35.77 42.55
CA GLN A 220 -2.10 -36.16 43.78
C GLN A 220 -2.94 -37.46 43.63
N LEU A 221 -3.04 -38.03 42.44
CA LEU A 221 -3.79 -39.26 42.13
C LEU A 221 -2.90 -40.50 41.93
N ILE A 222 -1.61 -40.43 42.24
CA ILE A 222 -0.65 -41.51 42.29
C ILE A 222 -0.23 -41.71 43.76
#